data_59b61472784952b998047fb894354372
#
_entry.id   59b61472784952b998047fb894354372
#
_cell.length_a   1.000
_cell.length_b   1.000
_cell.length_c   1.000
_cell.angle_alpha   90.00
_cell.angle_beta   90.00
_cell.angle_gamma   90.00
#
_symmetry.space_group_name_H-M   'P 1'
#
loop_
_entity.id
_entity.type
_entity.pdbx_description
1 polymer ?
#
loop_
_entity_poly.entity_id
_entity_poly.type
_entity_poly.pdbx_seq_one_letter_code
_entity_poly.pdbx_strand_id
1 'polypeptide(L)'
;MNQYRVVYVEPGKPAVEKKIGTKLEALQAEVGGLIECIYCHRDGTLIVANDEAKLLGMEGNRRLDGGSVIAGPFFVIGDAGENFRSLTDAEVNRYLQMYAEPQQISQREVQADMGMTSYCF
;
A
#
# COMPACT_ATOMS: atom_id res chain seq x y z
N MET A 1 5.83 13.27 18.36
CA MET A 1 5.89 12.79 17.62
C MET A 1 5.24 11.63 17.35
N ASN A 2 4.19 11.46 17.20
CA ASN A 2 3.34 10.35 17.08
C ASN A 2 2.82 10.21 15.67
N GLN A 3 3.75 10.23 14.75
CA GLN A 3 3.42 10.04 13.34
C GLN A 3 4.45 9.18 12.66
N TYR A 4 3.99 8.37 11.70
CA TYR A 4 4.88 7.64 10.80
C TYR A 4 5.02 8.42 9.50
N ARG A 5 6.20 8.40 8.94
CA ARG A 5 6.48 8.95 7.63
C ARG A 5 6.35 7.81 6.63
N VAL A 6 5.44 7.96 5.67
CA VAL A 6 5.11 6.88 4.72
C VAL A 6 5.07 7.44 3.31
N VAL A 7 5.01 6.55 2.32
CA VAL A 7 4.67 6.91 0.94
C VAL A 7 3.26 6.42 0.70
N TYR A 8 2.37 7.35 0.39
CA TYR A 8 0.94 7.09 0.25
C TYR A 8 0.57 7.10 -1.23
N VAL A 9 -0.21 6.12 -1.66
CA VAL A 9 -0.53 5.92 -3.08
C VAL A 9 -2.03 5.74 -3.23
N GLU A 10 -2.65 6.65 -3.99
CA GLU A 10 -4.07 6.55 -4.31
C GLU A 10 -4.25 6.12 -5.75
N PRO A 11 -5.35 5.43 -6.08
CA PRO A 11 -5.62 5.10 -7.48
C PRO A 11 -5.66 6.34 -8.34
N GLY A 12 -5.01 6.29 -9.48
CA GLY A 12 -5.04 7.39 -10.45
C GLY A 12 -4.15 8.57 -10.11
N LYS A 13 -3.36 8.48 -9.05
CA LYS A 13 -2.50 9.60 -8.63
C LYS A 13 -1.08 9.14 -8.41
N PRO A 14 -0.10 10.04 -8.57
CA PRO A 14 1.28 9.71 -8.23
C PRO A 14 1.43 9.51 -6.73
N ALA A 15 2.41 8.72 -6.34
CA ALA A 15 2.74 8.53 -4.93
C ALA A 15 3.15 9.85 -4.28
N VAL A 16 2.82 10.02 -3.01
CA VAL A 16 3.23 11.21 -2.25
C VAL A 16 3.77 10.80 -0.90
N GLU A 17 4.63 11.60 -0.34
CA GLU A 17 5.08 11.43 1.03
C GLU A 17 3.99 11.97 1.95
N LYS A 18 3.73 11.26 3.06
CA LYS A 18 2.69 11.66 3.98
C LYS A 18 3.09 11.28 5.40
N LYS A 19 2.62 12.01 6.38
CA LYS A 19 2.77 11.65 7.78
C LYS A 19 1.41 11.24 8.29
N ILE A 20 1.34 10.09 8.94
CA ILE A 20 0.08 9.53 9.41
C ILE A 20 0.20 9.16 10.88
N GLY A 21 -0.93 9.08 11.57
CA GLY A 21 -0.95 8.71 12.98
C GLY A 21 -0.47 7.28 13.19
N THR A 22 -0.03 6.97 14.39
CA THR A 22 0.57 5.67 14.67
C THR A 22 -0.42 4.65 15.24
N LYS A 23 -1.63 5.07 15.59
CA LYS A 23 -2.61 4.15 16.15
C LYS A 23 -3.32 3.38 15.04
N LEU A 24 -3.81 2.21 15.38
CA LEU A 24 -4.47 1.36 14.39
C LEU A 24 -5.61 2.10 13.67
N GLU A 25 -6.39 2.88 14.40
CA GLU A 25 -7.49 3.61 13.79
C GLU A 25 -7.02 4.59 12.73
N ALA A 26 -5.85 5.21 12.96
CA ALA A 26 -5.29 6.13 11.98
C ALA A 26 -4.85 5.39 10.71
N LEU A 27 -4.24 4.22 10.89
CA LEU A 27 -3.82 3.42 9.74
C LEU A 27 -5.04 2.93 8.95
N GLN A 28 -6.07 2.51 9.65
CA GLN A 28 -7.31 2.06 9.00
C GLN A 28 -7.97 3.20 8.23
N ALA A 29 -7.94 4.41 8.79
CA ALA A 29 -8.55 5.56 8.12
C ALA A 29 -7.85 5.86 6.79
N GLU A 30 -6.54 5.63 6.71
CA GLU A 30 -5.80 5.90 5.48
C GLU A 30 -6.22 4.99 4.33
N VAL A 31 -6.63 3.77 4.62
CA VAL A 31 -7.00 2.82 3.58
C VAL A 31 -8.51 2.56 3.52
N GLY A 32 -9.27 3.17 4.43
CA GLY A 32 -10.73 3.08 4.39
C GLY A 32 -11.31 1.82 5.00
N GLY A 33 -10.60 1.14 5.87
CA GLY A 33 -11.11 -0.07 6.52
C GLY A 33 -10.02 -0.92 7.14
N LEU A 34 -10.29 -2.18 7.32
CA LEU A 34 -9.35 -3.12 7.91
C LEU A 34 -8.08 -3.17 7.08
N ILE A 35 -6.95 -3.34 7.73
CA ILE A 35 -5.66 -3.33 7.03
C ILE A 35 -5.15 -4.74 6.80
N GLU A 36 -4.39 -4.88 5.72
CA GLU A 36 -3.64 -6.08 5.45
C GLU A 36 -2.20 -5.65 5.14
N CYS A 37 -1.23 -6.45 5.54
CA CYS A 37 0.18 -6.16 5.33
C CYS A 37 0.73 -7.05 4.24
N ILE A 38 1.40 -6.46 3.26
CA ILE A 38 1.96 -7.18 2.13
C ILE A 38 3.47 -6.96 2.12
N TYR A 39 4.22 -8.04 2.28
CA TYR A 39 5.67 -7.98 2.44
C TYR A 39 6.36 -8.32 1.13
N CYS A 40 6.28 -7.45 0.17
CA CYS A 40 6.82 -7.75 -1.15
C CYS A 40 8.13 -7.04 -1.51
N HIS A 41 8.60 -6.12 -0.69
CA HIS A 41 9.76 -5.35 -1.08
C HIS A 41 11.08 -5.96 -0.63
N ARG A 42 11.04 -6.75 0.45
CA ARG A 42 12.24 -7.47 0.97
C ARG A 42 13.38 -6.54 1.38
N ASP A 43 13.07 -5.34 1.81
CA ASP A 43 14.08 -4.38 2.18
C ASP A 43 13.79 -3.72 3.52
N GLY A 44 13.00 -4.39 4.35
CA GLY A 44 12.62 -3.82 5.63
C GLY A 44 11.43 -2.89 5.53
N THR A 45 10.71 -2.91 4.41
CA THR A 45 9.47 -2.15 4.24
C THR A 45 8.33 -3.09 3.89
N LEU A 46 7.11 -2.58 3.97
CA LEU A 46 5.93 -3.35 3.58
C LEU A 46 4.85 -2.39 3.10
N ILE A 47 3.87 -2.98 2.44
CA ILE A 47 2.68 -2.25 2.00
C ILE A 47 1.56 -2.52 2.99
N VAL A 48 0.83 -1.48 3.37
CA VAL A 48 -0.41 -1.61 4.14
C VAL A 48 -1.56 -1.19 3.25
N ALA A 49 -2.52 -2.06 3.06
CA ALA A 49 -3.63 -1.86 2.14
C ALA A 49 -4.94 -2.24 2.81
N ASN A 50 -6.06 -1.95 2.16
CA ASN A 50 -7.37 -2.34 2.65
C ASN A 50 -7.57 -3.82 2.42
N ASP A 51 -7.87 -4.57 3.49
CA ASP A 51 -8.00 -6.01 3.45
C ASP A 51 -9.17 -6.48 2.57
N GLU A 52 -10.17 -5.63 2.39
CA GLU A 52 -11.37 -5.98 1.64
C GLU A 52 -11.57 -5.15 0.38
N ALA A 53 -10.53 -4.49 -0.08
CA ALA A 53 -10.66 -3.53 -1.18
C ALA A 53 -11.32 -4.14 -2.41
N LYS A 54 -10.92 -5.34 -2.79
CA LYS A 54 -11.47 -5.98 -3.99
C LYS A 54 -12.92 -6.39 -3.81
N LEU A 55 -13.28 -6.85 -2.62
CA LEU A 55 -14.66 -7.18 -2.32
C LEU A 55 -15.54 -5.93 -2.31
N LEU A 56 -14.98 -4.80 -1.91
CA LEU A 56 -15.73 -3.55 -1.86
C LEU A 56 -15.79 -2.84 -3.20
N GLY A 57 -15.17 -3.40 -4.22
CA GLY A 57 -15.17 -2.81 -5.56
C GLY A 57 -14.30 -1.59 -5.70
N MET A 58 -13.28 -1.45 -4.85
CA MET A 58 -12.39 -0.31 -4.95
C MET A 58 -11.59 -0.35 -6.24
N GLU A 59 -11.22 0.81 -6.71
CA GLU A 59 -10.50 0.96 -7.98
C GLU A 59 -9.11 0.34 -7.90
N GLY A 60 -8.67 -0.31 -8.97
CA GLY A 60 -7.31 -0.84 -9.06
C GLY A 60 -6.31 0.29 -9.00
N ASN A 61 -5.22 0.09 -8.26
CA ASN A 61 -4.25 1.14 -7.98
C ASN A 61 -2.93 0.86 -8.70
N ARG A 62 -2.27 -0.22 -8.32
CA ARG A 62 -0.97 -0.57 -8.91
C ARG A 62 -0.85 -2.07 -9.05
N ARG A 63 -0.08 -2.50 -10.05
CA ARG A 63 0.30 -3.90 -10.18
C ARG A 63 1.59 -4.12 -9.43
N LEU A 64 1.67 -5.23 -8.73
CA LEU A 64 2.91 -5.65 -8.08
C LEU A 64 3.67 -6.58 -9.02
N ASP A 65 4.94 -6.82 -8.71
CA ASP A 65 5.71 -7.83 -9.42
C ASP A 65 4.97 -9.15 -9.31
N GLY A 66 4.91 -9.90 -10.36
CA GLY A 66 4.18 -11.15 -10.38
C GLY A 66 2.74 -11.02 -10.83
N GLY A 67 2.27 -9.80 -11.05
CA GLY A 67 0.96 -9.57 -11.65
C GLY A 67 -0.20 -9.38 -10.70
N SER A 68 0.03 -9.46 -9.40
CA SER A 68 -1.02 -9.16 -8.42
C SER A 68 -1.37 -7.69 -8.48
N VAL A 69 -2.63 -7.37 -8.19
CA VAL A 69 -3.14 -6.01 -8.23
C VAL A 69 -3.50 -5.57 -6.82
N ILE A 70 -3.08 -4.37 -6.43
CA ILE A 70 -3.58 -3.74 -5.22
C ILE A 70 -4.73 -2.82 -5.61
N ALA A 71 -5.88 -2.98 -4.97
CA ALA A 71 -7.02 -2.10 -5.16
C ALA A 71 -7.15 -1.17 -3.97
N GLY A 72 -7.66 0.03 -4.20
CA GLY A 72 -7.83 1.04 -3.16
C GLY A 72 -6.52 1.71 -2.80
N PRO A 73 -6.58 2.68 -1.87
CA PRO A 73 -5.36 3.37 -1.44
C PRO A 73 -4.49 2.45 -0.60
N PHE A 74 -3.18 2.66 -0.67
CA PHE A 74 -2.24 1.93 0.18
C PHE A 74 -1.08 2.83 0.55
N PHE A 75 -0.28 2.40 1.52
CA PHE A 75 0.95 3.14 1.82
C PHE A 75 2.08 2.15 2.09
N VAL A 76 3.31 2.63 1.86
CA VAL A 76 4.54 1.90 2.16
C VAL A 76 5.06 2.43 3.48
N ILE A 77 5.41 1.53 4.39
CA ILE A 77 5.87 1.88 5.72
C ILE A 77 7.02 0.97 6.09
N GLY A 78 7.84 1.38 7.05
CA GLY A 78 8.94 0.55 7.49
C GLY A 78 8.49 -0.54 8.45
N ASP A 79 9.20 -1.67 8.41
CA ASP A 79 8.95 -2.82 9.27
C ASP A 79 10.01 -2.83 10.38
N ALA A 80 9.58 -2.74 11.61
CA ALA A 80 10.48 -2.78 12.77
C ALA A 80 10.26 -4.04 13.61
N GLY A 81 9.78 -5.11 12.99
CA GLY A 81 9.50 -6.36 13.68
C GLY A 81 8.10 -6.37 14.24
N GLU A 82 7.96 -6.16 15.54
CA GLU A 82 6.62 -6.16 16.16
C GLU A 82 5.87 -4.87 15.91
N ASN A 83 6.55 -3.82 15.46
CA ASN A 83 5.93 -2.53 15.20
C ASN A 83 6.33 -2.03 13.83
N PHE A 84 5.67 -0.97 13.39
CA PHE A 84 6.07 -0.25 12.19
C PHE A 84 7.09 0.83 12.56
N ARG A 85 7.77 1.34 11.57
CA ARG A 85 8.67 2.50 11.72
C ARG A 85 8.46 3.43 10.53
N SER A 86 8.90 4.66 10.69
CA SER A 86 8.91 5.60 9.58
C SER A 86 9.90 5.14 8.52
N LEU A 87 9.63 5.52 7.28
CA LEU A 87 10.59 5.30 6.20
C LEU A 87 11.76 6.27 6.34
N THR A 88 12.93 5.85 5.91
CA THR A 88 14.10 6.72 5.81
C THR A 88 13.99 7.58 4.56
N ASP A 89 14.86 8.59 4.43
CA ASP A 89 14.88 9.44 3.24
C ASP A 89 15.09 8.62 1.97
N ALA A 90 16.01 7.66 2.02
CA ALA A 90 16.30 6.83 0.86
C ALA A 90 15.08 5.98 0.48
N GLU A 91 14.38 5.46 1.48
CA GLU A 91 13.19 4.65 1.23
C GLU A 91 12.07 5.50 0.65
N VAL A 92 11.86 6.70 1.17
CA VAL A 92 10.85 7.60 0.62
C VAL A 92 11.14 7.88 -0.85
N ASN A 93 12.37 8.23 -1.17
CA ASN A 93 12.74 8.52 -2.56
C ASN A 93 12.53 7.31 -3.45
N ARG A 94 12.90 6.13 -2.98
CA ARG A 94 12.73 4.89 -3.75
C ARG A 94 11.26 4.66 -4.09
N TYR A 95 10.38 4.78 -3.11
CA TYR A 95 8.98 4.42 -3.33
C TYR A 95 8.18 5.54 -3.98
N LEU A 96 8.61 6.81 -3.83
CA LEU A 96 8.03 7.87 -4.62
C LEU A 96 8.27 7.63 -6.12
N GLN A 97 9.46 7.12 -6.46
CA GLN A 97 9.77 6.81 -7.84
C GLN A 97 9.08 5.54 -8.31
N MET A 98 9.07 4.52 -7.49
CA MET A 98 8.48 3.24 -7.85
C MET A 98 6.99 3.36 -8.18
N TYR A 99 6.28 4.18 -7.42
CA TYR A 99 4.83 4.33 -7.60
C TYR A 99 4.46 5.70 -8.18
N ALA A 100 5.39 6.35 -8.88
CA ALA A 100 5.16 7.67 -9.43
C ALA A 100 4.10 7.68 -10.51
N GLU A 101 4.05 6.63 -11.36
CA GLU A 101 3.15 6.62 -12.49
C GLU A 101 1.84 5.94 -12.15
N PRO A 102 0.71 6.65 -12.22
CA PRO A 102 -0.58 6.01 -12.05
C PRO A 102 -0.79 4.95 -13.13
N GLN A 103 -1.49 3.89 -12.79
CA GLN A 103 -1.76 2.81 -13.73
C GLN A 103 -3.27 2.72 -13.95
N GLN A 104 -3.65 2.35 -15.17
CA GLN A 104 -5.04 2.13 -15.47
C GLN A 104 -5.32 0.64 -15.34
N ILE A 105 -6.14 0.26 -14.39
CA ILE A 105 -6.44 -1.13 -14.12
C ILE A 105 -7.94 -1.27 -14.12
N SER A 106 -8.47 -2.09 -15.02
CA SER A 106 -9.92 -2.27 -15.15
C SER A 106 -10.45 -3.08 -13.97
N GLN A 107 -11.74 -2.95 -13.70
CA GLN A 107 -12.40 -3.77 -12.70
C GLN A 107 -12.33 -5.24 -13.06
N ARG A 108 -12.31 -5.56 -14.34
CA ARG A 108 -12.15 -6.94 -14.77
C ARG A 108 -10.82 -7.51 -14.27
N GLU A 109 -9.75 -6.74 -14.39
CA GLU A 109 -8.43 -7.18 -13.91
C GLU A 109 -8.41 -7.31 -12.39
N VAL A 110 -9.02 -6.34 -11.68
CA VAL A 110 -9.11 -6.40 -10.22
C VAL A 110 -9.88 -7.65 -9.80
N GLN A 111 -11.02 -7.90 -10.42
CA GLN A 111 -11.85 -9.05 -10.06
C GLN A 111 -11.20 -10.37 -10.42
N ALA A 112 -10.42 -10.40 -11.48
CA ALA A 112 -9.71 -11.63 -11.86
C ALA A 112 -8.66 -12.01 -10.82
N ASP A 113 -8.15 -11.03 -10.07
CA ASP A 113 -7.16 -11.29 -9.04
C ASP A 113 -7.80 -11.65 -7.68
N MET A 114 -9.14 -11.57 -7.55
CA MET A 114 -9.81 -11.96 -6.33
C MET A 114 -9.68 -13.45 -6.12
N GLY A 115 -9.52 -13.89 -4.95
CA GLY A 115 -9.39 -15.29 -4.63
C GLY A 115 -7.99 -15.82 -4.80
N MET A 116 -7.07 -15.03 -5.31
CA MET A 116 -5.70 -15.44 -5.34
C MET A 116 -5.03 -15.02 -4.06
N THR A 117 -4.26 -15.92 -3.47
CA THR A 117 -3.55 -15.55 -2.29
C THR A 117 -2.18 -15.15 -2.74
N SER A 118 -2.10 -14.10 -3.48
CA SER A 118 -0.87 -13.81 -4.12
C SER A 118 -0.12 -12.76 -3.37
N TYR A 119 0.28 -13.05 -2.21
CA TYR A 119 1.06 -12.12 -1.44
C TYR A 119 2.52 -12.30 -1.75
N CYS A 120 3.27 -11.25 -1.60
CA CYS A 120 4.69 -11.31 -1.90
C CYS A 120 5.47 -11.68 -0.67
N PHE A 121 5.18 -12.75 -0.08
CA PHE A 121 5.90 -13.13 1.12
C PHE A 121 6.37 -14.56 1.12
#